data_3bd62c6753e9c0ba77b8c7ed9831b8d1
#
_entry.id   3bd62c6753e9c0ba77b8c7ed9831b8d1
#
_cell.length_a   1.000
_cell.length_b   1.000
_cell.length_c   1.000
_cell.angle_alpha   90.00
_cell.angle_beta   90.00
_cell.angle_gamma   90.00
#
_symmetry.space_group_name_H-M   'P 1'
#
loop_
_entity.id
_entity.type
_entity.pdbx_description
1 polymer ?
#
loop_
_entity_poly.entity_id
_entity_poly.type
_entity_poly.pdbx_seq_one_letter_code
_entity_poly.pdbx_strand_id
1 'polypeptide(L)'
;MKSAEAIALGAAIADAAGEGFEATALTPVGGGCIHTALRVDGESKSGKKSYFAKVNDAEHAGMFEAEADGLAALADSKAIAVPAVVAHGSDGERSWIVLEWLDLSPLDAAGAHALGGALAALHRVNHGRFGWRRDNYIGASPQVNGWSDDWVAFWRDRRLHAQLRLAAHNRLPSKMIDRGERLAADCAAFFRAYSPLPSLLHGDLWGGNASASGGKPCVFDPAVYVGDREADMAMTTLFGGFPPAMLAAYRDEFPLDEGFTVRRDFYNLYHVLNHANLFGGGYVSQAAQSVERLLAEIR
;
A
#
# COMPACT_ATOMS: atom_id res chain seq x y z
N MET A 1 -32.51 -12.23 -13.86
CA MET A 1 -32.12 -10.84 -14.21
C MET A 1 -30.73 -10.61 -13.66
N LYS A 2 -29.81 -10.06 -14.47
CA LYS A 2 -28.48 -9.66 -13.97
C LYS A 2 -28.64 -8.48 -13.02
N SER A 3 -27.81 -8.44 -11.99
CA SER A 3 -27.79 -7.27 -11.08
C SER A 3 -27.30 -6.02 -11.83
N ALA A 4 -27.69 -4.82 -11.40
CA ALA A 4 -27.21 -3.55 -11.96
C ALA A 4 -25.67 -3.50 -11.91
N GLU A 5 -25.08 -3.99 -10.84
CA GLU A 5 -23.63 -4.10 -10.64
C GLU A 5 -22.93 -4.99 -11.69
N ALA A 6 -23.52 -6.16 -12.01
CA ALA A 6 -22.98 -7.03 -13.06
C ALA A 6 -23.04 -6.38 -14.45
N ILE A 7 -24.07 -5.58 -14.72
CA ILE A 7 -24.21 -4.85 -15.97
C ILE A 7 -23.15 -3.73 -16.04
N ALA A 8 -22.98 -2.93 -14.98
CA ALA A 8 -22.01 -1.85 -14.93
C ALA A 8 -20.56 -2.35 -15.08
N LEU A 9 -20.18 -3.36 -14.31
CA LEU A 9 -18.85 -3.96 -14.40
C LEU A 9 -18.61 -4.62 -15.76
N GLY A 10 -19.63 -5.33 -16.32
CA GLY A 10 -19.55 -5.92 -17.64
C GLY A 10 -19.32 -4.89 -18.74
N ALA A 11 -20.03 -3.76 -18.70
CA ALA A 11 -19.85 -2.65 -19.63
C ALA A 11 -18.44 -2.03 -19.53
N ALA A 12 -17.98 -1.74 -18.29
CA ALA A 12 -16.65 -1.18 -18.07
C ALA A 12 -15.53 -2.10 -18.59
N ILE A 13 -15.66 -3.41 -18.39
CA ILE A 13 -14.70 -4.40 -18.90
C ILE A 13 -14.75 -4.46 -20.43
N ALA A 14 -15.95 -4.47 -21.03
CA ALA A 14 -16.12 -4.52 -22.48
C ALA A 14 -15.49 -3.31 -23.18
N ASP A 15 -15.71 -2.11 -22.63
CA ASP A 15 -15.15 -0.87 -23.16
C ASP A 15 -13.61 -0.87 -23.07
N ALA A 16 -13.06 -1.28 -21.93
CA ALA A 16 -11.62 -1.29 -21.71
C ALA A 16 -10.91 -2.38 -22.54
N ALA A 17 -11.52 -3.56 -22.67
CA ALA A 17 -10.93 -4.68 -23.43
C ALA A 17 -11.05 -4.51 -24.96
N GLY A 18 -11.84 -3.55 -25.44
CA GLY A 18 -12.10 -3.36 -26.88
C GLY A 18 -12.84 -4.54 -27.53
N GLU A 19 -13.40 -5.44 -26.73
CA GLU A 19 -14.21 -6.59 -27.15
C GLU A 19 -15.44 -6.71 -26.26
N GLY A 20 -16.54 -7.25 -26.81
CA GLY A 20 -17.74 -7.48 -26.01
C GLY A 20 -17.43 -8.44 -24.86
N PHE A 21 -17.76 -8.03 -23.63
CA PHE A 21 -17.70 -8.88 -22.43
C PHE A 21 -19.07 -8.87 -21.75
N GLU A 22 -19.58 -10.04 -21.44
CA GLU A 22 -20.85 -10.19 -20.73
C GLU A 22 -20.60 -10.89 -19.40
N ALA A 23 -20.73 -10.16 -18.31
CA ALA A 23 -20.63 -10.73 -16.97
C ALA A 23 -21.74 -11.76 -16.74
N THR A 24 -21.40 -12.99 -16.36
CA THR A 24 -22.32 -14.10 -16.10
C THR A 24 -22.48 -14.40 -14.63
N ALA A 25 -21.45 -14.15 -13.81
CA ALA A 25 -21.48 -14.33 -12.36
C ALA A 25 -20.63 -13.30 -11.63
N LEU A 26 -21.08 -12.91 -10.44
CA LEU A 26 -20.33 -12.15 -9.44
C LEU A 26 -20.21 -13.01 -8.18
N THR A 27 -18.99 -13.31 -7.79
CA THR A 27 -18.71 -14.12 -6.60
C THR A 27 -17.91 -13.29 -5.61
N PRO A 28 -18.40 -13.08 -4.35
CA PRO A 28 -17.61 -12.41 -3.34
C PRO A 28 -16.29 -13.11 -3.08
N VAL A 29 -15.22 -12.31 -2.97
CA VAL A 29 -13.86 -12.77 -2.64
C VAL A 29 -13.56 -12.29 -1.23
N GLY A 30 -13.02 -13.17 -0.39
CA GLY A 30 -12.61 -12.82 0.96
C GLY A 30 -11.34 -11.94 0.95
N GLY A 31 -11.20 -11.13 1.99
CA GLY A 31 -10.05 -10.23 2.17
C GLY A 31 -10.41 -8.79 1.82
N GLY A 32 -10.10 -7.87 2.70
CA GLY A 32 -10.42 -6.44 2.59
C GLY A 32 -11.54 -6.00 3.52
N CYS A 33 -11.29 -4.88 4.23
CA CYS A 33 -12.23 -4.34 5.23
C CYS A 33 -12.94 -3.06 4.73
N ILE A 34 -12.59 -2.57 3.53
CA ILE A 34 -12.99 -1.23 3.07
C ILE A 34 -13.92 -1.32 1.86
N HIS A 35 -13.65 -2.23 0.93
CA HIS A 35 -14.39 -2.39 -0.31
C HIS A 35 -15.01 -3.77 -0.42
N THR A 36 -16.10 -3.88 -1.18
CA THR A 36 -16.60 -5.19 -1.61
C THR A 36 -15.69 -5.73 -2.69
N ALA A 37 -15.06 -6.87 -2.44
CA ALA A 37 -14.22 -7.56 -3.41
C ALA A 37 -15.01 -8.67 -4.12
N LEU A 38 -14.93 -8.72 -5.45
CA LEU A 38 -15.70 -9.61 -6.29
C LEU A 38 -14.79 -10.28 -7.33
N ARG A 39 -15.06 -11.54 -7.60
CA ARG A 39 -14.67 -12.18 -8.86
C ARG A 39 -15.79 -11.98 -9.86
N VAL A 40 -15.44 -11.45 -11.02
CA VAL A 40 -16.35 -11.21 -12.13
C VAL A 40 -16.05 -12.25 -13.22
N ASP A 41 -16.89 -13.28 -13.33
CA ASP A 41 -16.79 -14.27 -14.40
C ASP A 41 -17.69 -13.88 -15.56
N GLY A 42 -17.23 -14.08 -16.78
CA GLY A 42 -17.99 -13.74 -17.98
C GLY A 42 -17.46 -14.36 -19.26
N GLU A 43 -18.12 -14.00 -20.33
CA GLU A 43 -17.78 -14.47 -21.68
C GLU A 43 -17.48 -13.28 -22.60
N SER A 44 -16.42 -13.41 -23.39
CA SER A 44 -16.04 -12.48 -24.45
C SER A 44 -15.92 -13.22 -25.78
N LYS A 45 -15.63 -12.51 -26.86
CA LYS A 45 -15.37 -13.12 -28.16
C LYS A 45 -14.18 -14.10 -28.15
N SER A 46 -13.24 -13.87 -27.24
CA SER A 46 -12.05 -14.71 -27.05
C SER A 46 -12.26 -15.88 -26.06
N GLY A 47 -13.47 -16.04 -25.51
CA GLY A 47 -13.86 -17.13 -24.60
C GLY A 47 -14.17 -16.66 -23.18
N LYS A 48 -14.15 -17.60 -22.23
CA LYS A 48 -14.41 -17.32 -20.81
C LYS A 48 -13.24 -16.57 -20.20
N LYS A 49 -13.56 -15.53 -19.41
CA LYS A 49 -12.58 -14.72 -18.68
C LYS A 49 -13.08 -14.42 -17.28
N SER A 50 -12.14 -14.24 -16.38
CA SER A 50 -12.40 -13.78 -15.01
C SER A 50 -11.60 -12.51 -14.73
N TYR A 51 -12.16 -11.63 -13.90
CA TYR A 51 -11.53 -10.42 -13.42
C TYR A 51 -11.73 -10.28 -11.92
N PHE A 52 -10.87 -9.53 -11.28
CA PHE A 52 -11.05 -9.10 -9.89
C PHE A 52 -11.62 -7.68 -9.89
N ALA A 53 -12.63 -7.43 -9.10
CA ALA A 53 -13.19 -6.08 -8.95
C ALA A 53 -13.30 -5.70 -7.47
N LYS A 54 -12.96 -4.45 -7.16
CA LYS A 54 -13.34 -3.79 -5.93
C LYS A 54 -14.44 -2.79 -6.24
N VAL A 55 -15.47 -2.77 -5.41
CA VAL A 55 -16.65 -1.90 -5.56
C VAL A 55 -16.92 -1.18 -4.25
N ASN A 56 -17.31 0.09 -4.35
CA ASN A 56 -17.74 0.91 -3.22
C ASN A 56 -18.76 1.97 -3.70
N ASP A 57 -19.25 2.82 -2.81
CA ASP A 57 -20.09 3.95 -3.15
C ASP A 57 -19.34 4.98 -4.02
N ALA A 58 -20.07 5.76 -4.82
CA ALA A 58 -19.49 6.68 -5.81
C ALA A 58 -18.51 7.70 -5.20
N GLU A 59 -18.71 8.10 -3.94
CA GLU A 59 -17.83 9.04 -3.23
C GLU A 59 -16.39 8.52 -3.07
N HIS A 60 -16.17 7.21 -3.18
CA HIS A 60 -14.87 6.55 -3.09
C HIS A 60 -14.16 6.40 -4.43
N ALA A 61 -14.68 6.96 -5.54
CA ALA A 61 -14.06 6.85 -6.87
C ALA A 61 -12.58 7.29 -6.88
N GLY A 62 -12.25 8.36 -6.14
CA GLY A 62 -10.87 8.85 -6.00
C GLY A 62 -9.89 7.84 -5.39
N MET A 63 -10.38 6.87 -4.59
CA MET A 63 -9.53 5.79 -4.05
C MET A 63 -9.10 4.82 -5.16
N PHE A 64 -10.04 4.44 -6.02
CA PHE A 64 -9.77 3.54 -7.14
C PHE A 64 -8.91 4.17 -8.22
N GLU A 65 -9.09 5.47 -8.49
CA GLU A 65 -8.18 6.21 -9.36
C GLU A 65 -6.75 6.25 -8.79
N ALA A 66 -6.61 6.44 -7.49
CA ALA A 66 -5.31 6.47 -6.82
C ALA A 66 -4.65 5.09 -6.80
N GLU A 67 -5.42 4.02 -6.62
CA GLU A 67 -4.93 2.65 -6.69
C GLU A 67 -4.48 2.30 -8.12
N ALA A 68 -5.27 2.64 -9.13
CA ALA A 68 -4.92 2.45 -10.54
C ALA A 68 -3.63 3.19 -10.91
N ASP A 69 -3.47 4.43 -10.44
CA ASP A 69 -2.26 5.23 -10.60
C ASP A 69 -1.03 4.57 -9.97
N GLY A 70 -1.18 4.02 -8.77
CA GLY A 70 -0.12 3.31 -8.05
C GLY A 70 0.28 2.00 -8.72
N LEU A 71 -0.70 1.18 -9.13
CA LEU A 71 -0.44 -0.06 -9.86
C LEU A 71 0.27 0.20 -11.20
N ALA A 72 -0.14 1.23 -11.93
CA ALA A 72 0.52 1.62 -13.17
C ALA A 72 1.99 2.01 -12.93
N ALA A 73 2.28 2.79 -11.90
CA ALA A 73 3.65 3.18 -11.57
C ALA A 73 4.55 1.99 -11.20
N LEU A 74 4.03 1.04 -10.42
CA LEU A 74 4.74 -0.19 -10.09
C LEU A 74 4.97 -1.06 -11.33
N ALA A 75 3.97 -1.21 -12.21
CA ALA A 75 4.09 -1.93 -13.49
C ALA A 75 5.14 -1.31 -14.41
N ASP A 76 5.15 0.02 -14.53
CA ASP A 76 6.09 0.79 -15.37
C ASP A 76 7.53 0.62 -14.92
N SER A 77 7.77 0.35 -13.63
CA SER A 77 9.10 0.04 -13.11
C SER A 77 9.70 -1.22 -13.71
N LYS A 78 8.86 -2.17 -14.15
CA LYS A 78 9.23 -3.52 -14.63
C LYS A 78 10.03 -4.35 -13.62
N ALA A 79 10.15 -3.86 -12.38
CA ALA A 79 10.90 -4.54 -11.34
C ALA A 79 10.06 -5.58 -10.60
N ILE A 80 8.75 -5.33 -10.45
CA ILE A 80 7.84 -6.17 -9.68
C ILE A 80 6.55 -6.41 -10.45
N ALA A 81 5.98 -7.62 -10.34
CA ALA A 81 4.70 -7.91 -10.95
C ALA A 81 3.55 -7.40 -10.07
N VAL A 82 2.56 -6.81 -10.73
CA VAL A 82 1.29 -6.35 -10.16
C VAL A 82 0.15 -6.75 -11.09
N PRO A 83 -1.09 -6.87 -10.60
CA PRO A 83 -2.23 -7.12 -11.48
C PRO A 83 -2.42 -5.96 -12.45
N ALA A 84 -2.71 -6.27 -13.71
CA ALA A 84 -3.02 -5.25 -14.71
C ALA A 84 -4.35 -4.56 -14.36
N VAL A 85 -4.37 -3.23 -14.44
CA VAL A 85 -5.61 -2.44 -14.32
C VAL A 85 -6.36 -2.55 -15.64
N VAL A 86 -7.58 -3.07 -15.58
CA VAL A 86 -8.47 -3.22 -16.76
C VAL A 86 -9.33 -1.98 -16.90
N ALA A 87 -10.03 -1.58 -15.85
CA ALA A 87 -10.88 -0.40 -15.84
C ALA A 87 -11.02 0.17 -14.42
N HIS A 88 -11.30 1.44 -14.30
CA HIS A 88 -11.82 2.06 -13.08
C HIS A 88 -12.83 3.15 -13.46
N GLY A 89 -13.75 3.46 -12.55
CA GLY A 89 -14.77 4.46 -12.83
C GLY A 89 -15.88 4.51 -11.81
N SER A 90 -16.93 5.23 -12.16
CA SER A 90 -18.17 5.38 -11.38
C SER A 90 -19.36 5.60 -12.31
N ASP A 91 -20.55 5.12 -11.88
CA ASP A 91 -21.82 5.39 -12.54
C ASP A 91 -22.69 6.43 -11.81
N GLY A 92 -22.13 7.06 -10.77
CA GLY A 92 -22.81 8.04 -9.93
C GLY A 92 -23.44 7.46 -8.66
N GLU A 93 -23.68 6.16 -8.58
CA GLU A 93 -24.10 5.46 -7.36
C GLU A 93 -22.97 4.59 -6.80
N ARG A 94 -22.22 3.94 -7.68
CA ARG A 94 -21.11 3.06 -7.33
C ARG A 94 -19.83 3.50 -8.02
N SER A 95 -18.73 3.13 -7.42
CA SER A 95 -17.39 3.25 -8.01
C SER A 95 -16.70 1.90 -7.98
N TRP A 96 -15.75 1.69 -8.89
CA TRP A 96 -15.03 0.43 -9.01
C TRP A 96 -13.62 0.58 -9.57
N ILE A 97 -12.80 -0.42 -9.27
CA ILE A 97 -11.61 -0.77 -10.03
C ILE A 97 -11.72 -2.23 -10.45
N VAL A 98 -11.40 -2.52 -11.69
CA VAL A 98 -11.35 -3.87 -12.26
C VAL A 98 -9.91 -4.19 -12.60
N LEU A 99 -9.43 -5.30 -12.09
CA LEU A 99 -8.07 -5.80 -12.26
C LEU A 99 -8.07 -7.15 -12.96
N GLU A 100 -6.94 -7.52 -13.53
CA GLU A 100 -6.66 -8.88 -13.96
C GLU A 100 -6.94 -9.87 -12.81
N TRP A 101 -7.57 -11.00 -13.14
CA TRP A 101 -7.69 -12.10 -12.20
C TRP A 101 -6.36 -12.87 -12.13
N LEU A 102 -5.79 -12.94 -10.94
CA LEU A 102 -4.59 -13.72 -10.67
C LEU A 102 -4.95 -14.95 -9.82
N ASP A 103 -4.51 -16.13 -10.26
CA ASP A 103 -4.59 -17.34 -9.43
C ASP A 103 -3.48 -17.29 -8.39
N LEU A 104 -3.85 -16.75 -7.21
CA LEU A 104 -2.91 -16.49 -6.13
C LEU A 104 -2.62 -17.75 -5.31
N SER A 105 -1.35 -17.91 -4.95
CA SER A 105 -0.86 -18.91 -4.02
C SER A 105 0.12 -18.29 -3.01
N PRO A 106 0.27 -18.88 -1.82
CA PRO A 106 1.25 -18.39 -0.86
C PRO A 106 2.66 -18.35 -1.45
N LEU A 107 3.46 -17.36 -1.03
CA LEU A 107 4.87 -17.30 -1.38
C LEU A 107 5.62 -18.47 -0.70
N ASP A 108 6.22 -19.33 -1.50
CA ASP A 108 7.21 -20.28 -1.01
C ASP A 108 8.59 -19.61 -0.83
N ALA A 109 9.59 -20.34 -0.41
CA ALA A 109 10.94 -19.80 -0.17
C ALA A 109 11.57 -19.22 -1.46
N ALA A 110 11.34 -19.84 -2.61
CA ALA A 110 11.87 -19.37 -3.90
C ALA A 110 11.14 -18.10 -4.36
N GLY A 111 9.81 -18.06 -4.27
CA GLY A 111 9.02 -16.86 -4.56
C GLY A 111 9.35 -15.70 -3.63
N ALA A 112 9.56 -15.98 -2.34
CA ALA A 112 9.98 -14.97 -1.37
C ALA A 112 11.38 -14.42 -1.68
N HIS A 113 12.34 -15.29 -2.03
CA HIS A 113 13.68 -14.86 -2.48
C HIS A 113 13.58 -13.96 -3.73
N ALA A 114 12.80 -14.38 -4.74
CA ALA A 114 12.59 -13.59 -5.94
C ALA A 114 11.92 -12.23 -5.65
N LEU A 115 10.96 -12.18 -4.71
CA LEU A 115 10.35 -10.92 -4.25
C LEU A 115 11.38 -9.99 -3.63
N GLY A 116 12.31 -10.51 -2.80
CA GLY A 116 13.38 -9.71 -2.21
C GLY A 116 14.27 -9.04 -3.25
N GLY A 117 14.68 -9.76 -4.28
CA GLY A 117 15.43 -9.21 -5.41
C GLY A 117 14.64 -8.18 -6.23
N ALA A 118 13.34 -8.45 -6.48
CA ALA A 118 12.45 -7.54 -7.19
C ALA A 118 12.27 -6.20 -6.44
N LEU A 119 12.07 -6.26 -5.13
CA LEU A 119 11.98 -5.07 -4.27
C LEU A 119 13.31 -4.28 -4.24
N ALA A 120 14.44 -4.97 -4.19
CA ALA A 120 15.74 -4.32 -4.24
C ALA A 120 15.95 -3.58 -5.58
N ALA A 121 15.54 -4.20 -6.69
CA ALA A 121 15.59 -3.57 -8.01
C ALA A 121 14.66 -2.34 -8.10
N LEU A 122 13.43 -2.44 -7.59
CA LEU A 122 12.48 -1.34 -7.50
C LEU A 122 13.06 -0.15 -6.72
N HIS A 123 13.61 -0.42 -5.56
CA HIS A 123 14.09 0.61 -4.62
C HIS A 123 15.43 1.25 -5.04
N ARG A 124 16.19 0.65 -5.95
CA ARG A 124 17.46 1.23 -6.44
C ARG A 124 17.28 2.39 -7.41
N VAL A 125 16.10 2.52 -8.00
CA VAL A 125 15.82 3.60 -8.95
C VAL A 125 15.62 4.90 -8.19
N ASN A 126 16.51 5.89 -8.47
CA ASN A 126 16.39 7.21 -7.87
C ASN A 126 15.41 8.07 -8.67
N HIS A 127 14.32 8.48 -8.04
CA HIS A 127 13.28 9.33 -8.61
C HIS A 127 13.50 10.84 -8.38
N GLY A 128 14.61 11.21 -7.75
CA GLY A 128 15.07 12.59 -7.58
C GLY A 128 14.42 13.37 -6.46
N ARG A 129 13.15 13.15 -6.14
CA ARG A 129 12.39 13.85 -5.10
C ARG A 129 11.47 12.89 -4.36
N PHE A 130 11.14 13.22 -3.09
CA PHE A 130 10.18 12.48 -2.27
C PHE A 130 8.75 12.96 -2.50
N GLY A 131 7.78 12.07 -2.33
CA GLY A 131 6.36 12.40 -2.45
C GLY A 131 5.69 11.72 -3.63
N TRP A 132 4.55 12.26 -4.05
CA TRP A 132 3.81 11.75 -5.19
C TRP A 132 3.04 12.89 -5.88
N ARG A 133 2.67 12.69 -7.14
CA ARG A 133 1.98 13.69 -7.97
C ARG A 133 0.56 14.02 -7.51
N ARG A 134 -0.04 13.16 -6.67
CA ARG A 134 -1.39 13.32 -6.10
C ARG A 134 -1.43 12.75 -4.69
N ASP A 135 -2.39 13.18 -3.90
CA ASP A 135 -2.76 12.51 -2.67
C ASP A 135 -3.41 11.16 -3.01
N ASN A 136 -3.24 10.18 -2.14
CA ASN A 136 -3.81 8.85 -2.26
C ASN A 136 -4.31 8.36 -0.89
N TYR A 137 -4.33 7.05 -0.66
CA TYR A 137 -4.92 6.50 0.55
C TYR A 137 -4.05 5.40 1.13
N ILE A 138 -4.07 5.29 2.46
CA ILE A 138 -3.53 4.17 3.23
C ILE A 138 -4.70 3.52 3.99
N GLY A 139 -5.18 2.38 3.49
CA GLY A 139 -6.49 1.89 3.86
C GLY A 139 -7.58 2.92 3.49
N ALA A 140 -8.48 3.26 4.40
CA ALA A 140 -9.49 4.30 4.20
C ALA A 140 -9.00 5.72 4.55
N SER A 141 -7.79 5.87 5.11
CA SER A 141 -7.26 7.17 5.50
C SER A 141 -6.64 7.91 4.34
N PRO A 142 -6.92 9.23 4.16
CA PRO A 142 -6.19 10.04 3.21
C PRO A 142 -4.69 10.04 3.50
N GLN A 143 -3.87 9.80 2.48
CA GLN A 143 -2.43 9.88 2.53
C GLN A 143 -1.96 11.10 1.75
N VAL A 144 -1.60 12.14 2.51
CA VAL A 144 -1.15 13.41 1.94
C VAL A 144 0.22 13.24 1.33
N ASN A 145 0.36 13.70 0.08
CA ASN A 145 1.59 13.61 -0.69
C ASN A 145 2.07 15.02 -1.12
N GLY A 146 2.47 15.17 -2.35
CA GLY A 146 3.14 16.36 -2.88
C GLY A 146 4.65 16.19 -2.81
N TRP A 147 5.35 16.91 -3.70
CA TRP A 147 6.79 16.76 -3.84
C TRP A 147 7.58 17.50 -2.77
N SER A 148 8.68 16.90 -2.30
CA SER A 148 9.63 17.46 -1.34
C SER A 148 11.04 17.02 -1.69
N ASP A 149 12.03 17.91 -1.46
CA ASP A 149 13.45 17.59 -1.56
C ASP A 149 14.04 17.15 -0.22
N ASP A 150 13.28 17.30 0.87
CA ASP A 150 13.66 16.94 2.25
C ASP A 150 12.77 15.79 2.74
N TRP A 151 13.38 14.63 2.94
CA TRP A 151 12.71 13.45 3.46
C TRP A 151 12.21 13.62 4.89
N VAL A 152 13.02 14.21 5.75
CA VAL A 152 12.68 14.37 7.17
C VAL A 152 11.46 15.27 7.31
N ALA A 153 11.44 16.39 6.59
CA ALA A 153 10.29 17.28 6.54
C ALA A 153 9.06 16.58 5.94
N PHE A 154 9.23 15.85 4.84
CA PHE A 154 8.13 15.09 4.23
C PHE A 154 7.53 14.08 5.21
N TRP A 155 8.35 13.24 5.85
CA TRP A 155 7.88 12.21 6.77
C TRP A 155 7.21 12.82 8.00
N ARG A 156 7.84 13.84 8.59
CA ARG A 156 7.27 14.57 9.73
C ARG A 156 5.88 15.13 9.40
N ASP A 157 5.78 15.89 8.31
CA ASP A 157 4.59 16.72 8.04
C ASP A 157 3.48 15.93 7.34
N ARG A 158 3.85 15.02 6.41
CA ARG A 158 2.91 14.29 5.55
C ARG A 158 2.56 12.90 6.07
N ARG A 159 3.33 12.37 7.02
CA ARG A 159 3.08 11.06 7.63
C ARG A 159 2.72 11.20 9.11
N LEU A 160 3.66 11.63 9.95
CA LEU A 160 3.43 11.68 11.39
C LEU A 160 2.38 12.71 11.80
N HIS A 161 2.56 13.99 11.45
CA HIS A 161 1.58 15.02 11.79
C HIS A 161 0.21 14.76 11.16
N ALA A 162 0.14 14.21 9.94
CA ALA A 162 -1.14 13.84 9.32
C ALA A 162 -1.90 12.82 10.18
N GLN A 163 -1.22 11.76 10.63
CA GLN A 163 -1.83 10.74 11.48
C GLN A 163 -2.15 11.26 12.90
N LEU A 164 -1.32 12.13 13.46
CA LEU A 164 -1.57 12.73 14.77
C LEU A 164 -2.76 13.72 14.74
N ARG A 165 -2.92 14.50 13.66
CA ARG A 165 -4.13 15.32 13.45
C ARG A 165 -5.39 14.47 13.32
N LEU A 166 -5.31 13.36 12.60
CA LEU A 166 -6.43 12.41 12.50
C LEU A 166 -6.73 11.78 13.86
N ALA A 167 -5.71 11.44 14.66
CA ALA A 167 -5.87 10.93 16.01
C ALA A 167 -6.57 11.95 16.93
N ALA A 168 -6.23 13.23 16.79
CA ALA A 168 -6.90 14.30 17.54
C ALA A 168 -8.37 14.46 17.11
N HIS A 169 -8.65 14.41 15.81
CA HIS A 169 -10.02 14.42 15.29
C HIS A 169 -10.85 13.23 15.82
N ASN A 170 -10.25 12.05 15.86
CA ASN A 170 -10.84 10.82 16.39
C ASN A 170 -10.88 10.77 17.93
N ARG A 171 -10.41 11.82 18.61
CA ARG A 171 -10.38 11.94 20.07
C ARG A 171 -9.59 10.83 20.76
N LEU A 172 -8.51 10.38 20.14
CA LEU A 172 -7.56 9.46 20.78
C LEU A 172 -6.85 10.15 21.97
N PRO A 173 -6.19 9.41 22.89
CA PRO A 173 -5.62 9.97 24.11
C PRO A 173 -4.66 11.13 23.86
N SER A 174 -4.93 12.30 24.44
CA SER A 174 -4.13 13.52 24.24
C SER A 174 -2.66 13.32 24.62
N LYS A 175 -2.37 12.57 25.69
CA LYS A 175 -0.99 12.26 26.10
C LYS A 175 -0.20 11.54 24.99
N MET A 176 -0.84 10.60 24.27
CA MET A 176 -0.20 9.93 23.12
C MET A 176 0.08 10.93 22.00
N ILE A 177 -0.88 11.82 21.71
CA ILE A 177 -0.75 12.84 20.67
C ILE A 177 0.36 13.82 21.02
N ASP A 178 0.37 14.41 22.23
CA ASP A 178 1.39 15.37 22.68
C ASP A 178 2.81 14.77 22.61
N ARG A 179 2.92 13.49 22.99
CA ARG A 179 4.20 12.76 22.90
C ARG A 179 4.59 12.46 21.47
N GLY A 180 3.61 12.14 20.62
CA GLY A 180 3.80 11.93 19.18
C GLY A 180 4.26 13.22 18.47
N GLU A 181 3.67 14.36 18.80
CA GLU A 181 4.08 15.67 18.27
C GLU A 181 5.52 16.01 18.66
N ARG A 182 5.92 15.71 19.89
CA ARG A 182 7.31 15.86 20.32
C ARG A 182 8.25 14.96 19.54
N LEU A 183 7.88 13.68 19.35
CA LEU A 183 8.66 12.74 18.54
C LEU A 183 8.80 13.23 17.09
N ALA A 184 7.71 13.74 16.50
CA ALA A 184 7.73 14.31 15.17
C ALA A 184 8.67 15.52 15.06
N ALA A 185 8.66 16.42 16.04
CA ALA A 185 9.56 17.58 16.08
C ALA A 185 11.04 17.18 16.13
N ASP A 186 11.37 16.11 16.85
CA ASP A 186 12.74 15.63 17.05
C ASP A 186 13.16 14.54 16.05
N CYS A 187 12.33 14.18 15.06
CA CYS A 187 12.52 13.01 14.18
C CYS A 187 13.79 13.08 13.31
N ALA A 188 14.37 14.26 13.08
CA ALA A 188 15.66 14.41 12.39
C ALA A 188 16.80 13.62 13.06
N ALA A 189 16.66 13.30 14.35
CA ALA A 189 17.64 12.52 15.09
C ALA A 189 17.85 11.12 14.50
N PHE A 190 16.84 10.50 13.87
CA PHE A 190 16.93 9.19 13.25
C PHE A 190 17.73 9.17 11.94
N PHE A 191 18.04 10.36 11.38
CA PHE A 191 18.65 10.52 10.05
C PHE A 191 20.03 11.20 10.10
N ARG A 192 20.65 11.36 11.29
CA ARG A 192 21.93 12.07 11.42
C ARG A 192 23.07 11.48 10.61
N ALA A 193 23.09 10.15 10.46
CA ALA A 193 24.13 9.42 9.75
C ALA A 193 23.57 8.68 8.50
N TYR A 194 22.34 8.96 8.09
CA TYR A 194 21.67 8.27 7.01
C TYR A 194 20.92 9.26 6.12
N SER A 195 21.15 9.13 4.81
CA SER A 195 20.46 9.93 3.79
C SER A 195 19.66 9.00 2.88
N PRO A 196 18.32 9.04 2.95
CA PRO A 196 17.47 8.21 2.11
C PRO A 196 17.62 8.51 0.62
N LEU A 197 17.57 7.43 -0.19
CA LEU A 197 17.41 7.54 -1.63
C LEU A 197 15.92 7.68 -1.95
N PRO A 198 15.49 8.66 -2.78
CA PRO A 198 14.10 8.74 -3.24
C PRO A 198 13.72 7.52 -4.10
N SER A 199 13.17 6.49 -3.48
CA SER A 199 12.79 5.22 -4.09
C SER A 199 11.27 5.12 -4.27
N LEU A 200 10.82 4.51 -5.36
CA LEU A 200 9.39 4.18 -5.53
C LEU A 200 9.03 3.07 -4.54
N LEU A 201 8.02 3.31 -3.71
CA LEU A 201 7.55 2.39 -2.69
C LEU A 201 6.21 1.77 -3.06
N HIS A 202 5.98 0.56 -2.57
CA HIS A 202 4.63 -0.01 -2.50
C HIS A 202 3.74 0.78 -1.53
N GLY A 203 4.30 1.20 -0.39
CA GLY A 203 3.68 2.06 0.61
C GLY A 203 2.76 1.37 1.60
N ASP A 204 2.36 0.11 1.34
CA ASP A 204 1.59 -0.75 2.25
C ASP A 204 2.04 -2.21 2.12
N LEU A 205 3.34 -2.48 2.24
CA LEU A 205 3.96 -3.77 1.95
C LEU A 205 3.93 -4.71 3.16
N TRP A 206 2.81 -5.33 3.43
CA TRP A 206 2.68 -6.40 4.42
C TRP A 206 2.32 -7.73 3.77
N GLY A 207 2.39 -8.83 4.53
CA GLY A 207 2.21 -10.18 3.97
C GLY A 207 0.87 -10.45 3.29
N GLY A 208 -0.18 -9.66 3.60
CA GLY A 208 -1.48 -9.74 2.93
C GLY A 208 -1.53 -9.09 1.56
N ASN A 209 -0.56 -8.25 1.20
CA ASN A 209 -0.48 -7.54 -0.07
C ASN A 209 0.58 -8.13 -1.01
N ALA A 210 1.07 -9.34 -0.72
CA ALA A 210 2.02 -10.05 -1.56
C ALA A 210 1.67 -11.54 -1.67
N SER A 211 1.84 -12.11 -2.85
CA SER A 211 1.54 -13.51 -3.13
C SER A 211 2.37 -13.99 -4.31
N ALA A 212 2.12 -15.22 -4.77
CA ALA A 212 2.64 -15.72 -6.03
C ALA A 212 1.50 -15.98 -7.01
N SER A 213 1.73 -15.74 -8.30
CA SER A 213 0.86 -16.12 -9.41
C SER A 213 1.71 -16.73 -10.52
N GLY A 214 1.33 -17.93 -10.96
CA GLY A 214 2.11 -18.65 -11.97
C GLY A 214 3.57 -18.89 -11.54
N GLY A 215 3.83 -19.07 -10.24
CA GLY A 215 5.17 -19.26 -9.67
C GLY A 215 6.02 -17.99 -9.58
N LYS A 216 5.50 -16.82 -9.90
CA LYS A 216 6.19 -15.53 -9.80
C LYS A 216 5.61 -14.70 -8.66
N PRO A 217 6.45 -13.98 -7.88
CA PRO A 217 5.93 -13.09 -6.85
C PRO A 217 5.19 -11.90 -7.48
N CYS A 218 4.10 -11.49 -6.85
CA CYS A 218 3.34 -10.29 -7.21
C CYS A 218 2.89 -9.55 -5.96
N VAL A 219 2.68 -8.24 -6.10
CA VAL A 219 2.14 -7.38 -5.05
C VAL A 219 0.89 -6.66 -5.55
N PHE A 220 0.01 -6.27 -4.64
CA PHE A 220 -1.26 -5.62 -4.93
C PHE A 220 -1.67 -4.73 -3.76
N ASP A 221 -2.73 -3.92 -3.93
CA ASP A 221 -3.22 -2.96 -2.94
C ASP A 221 -2.17 -1.93 -2.48
N PRO A 222 -1.50 -1.22 -3.41
CA PRO A 222 -0.45 -0.30 -3.05
C PRO A 222 -0.99 1.06 -2.55
N ALA A 223 -0.18 1.72 -1.73
CA ALA A 223 -0.33 3.12 -1.33
C ALA A 223 0.90 3.94 -1.79
N VAL A 224 1.14 3.96 -3.09
CA VAL A 224 2.40 4.37 -3.73
C VAL A 224 2.80 5.81 -3.42
N TYR A 225 4.07 6.00 -3.15
CA TYR A 225 4.77 7.28 -3.16
C TYR A 225 6.28 7.06 -3.33
N VAL A 226 7.02 8.11 -3.63
CA VAL A 226 8.49 8.08 -3.62
C VAL A 226 8.97 8.43 -2.21
N GLY A 227 9.71 7.53 -1.59
CA GLY A 227 10.14 7.65 -0.21
C GLY A 227 11.45 6.93 0.10
N ASP A 228 11.75 6.82 1.39
CA ASP A 228 12.82 5.95 1.87
C ASP A 228 12.39 4.49 1.77
N ARG A 229 13.17 3.69 1.05
CA ARG A 229 12.97 2.24 0.91
C ARG A 229 12.82 1.49 2.24
N GLU A 230 13.43 2.02 3.30
CA GLU A 230 13.32 1.41 4.63
C GLU A 230 11.89 1.47 5.18
N ALA A 231 11.01 2.35 4.68
CA ALA A 231 9.60 2.38 5.06
C ALA A 231 8.86 1.10 4.60
N ASP A 232 9.06 0.67 3.33
CA ASP A 232 8.52 -0.61 2.86
C ASP A 232 9.12 -1.80 3.61
N MET A 233 10.44 -1.80 3.80
CA MET A 233 11.12 -2.88 4.53
C MET A 233 10.70 -2.96 5.99
N ALA A 234 10.38 -1.85 6.62
CA ALA A 234 9.82 -1.81 7.98
C ALA A 234 8.43 -2.48 8.01
N MET A 235 7.56 -2.13 7.06
CA MET A 235 6.20 -2.66 6.99
C MET A 235 6.17 -4.20 6.84
N THR A 236 7.14 -4.78 6.13
CA THR A 236 7.24 -6.25 5.99
C THR A 236 7.37 -6.99 7.33
N THR A 237 7.78 -6.28 8.39
CA THR A 237 8.00 -6.86 9.72
C THR A 237 6.88 -6.60 10.71
N LEU A 238 5.96 -5.67 10.40
CA LEU A 238 4.97 -5.17 11.37
C LEU A 238 3.90 -6.22 11.70
N PHE A 239 3.33 -6.84 10.69
CA PHE A 239 2.29 -7.86 10.83
C PHE A 239 2.81 -9.28 10.52
N GLY A 240 4.09 -9.39 10.16
CA GLY A 240 4.71 -10.67 9.75
C GLY A 240 4.22 -11.14 8.38
N GLY A 241 4.34 -12.44 8.13
CA GLY A 241 3.81 -13.09 6.93
C GLY A 241 4.83 -13.30 5.81
N PHE A 242 5.98 -12.64 5.82
CA PHE A 242 7.02 -12.90 4.82
C PHE A 242 8.00 -13.99 5.29
N PRO A 243 8.32 -14.97 4.42
CA PRO A 243 9.40 -15.90 4.69
C PRO A 243 10.74 -15.18 4.86
N PRO A 244 11.64 -15.65 5.76
CA PRO A 244 12.95 -15.02 5.99
C PRO A 244 13.81 -14.86 4.73
N ALA A 245 13.62 -15.73 3.73
CA ALA A 245 14.31 -15.67 2.43
C ALA A 245 14.11 -14.35 1.69
N MET A 246 12.95 -13.69 1.85
CA MET A 246 12.68 -12.41 1.21
C MET A 246 13.63 -11.32 1.73
N LEU A 247 13.72 -11.16 3.05
CA LEU A 247 14.58 -10.13 3.65
C LEU A 247 16.06 -10.43 3.44
N ALA A 248 16.45 -11.71 3.44
CA ALA A 248 17.82 -12.13 3.14
C ALA A 248 18.19 -11.71 1.71
N ALA A 249 17.41 -12.11 0.70
CA ALA A 249 17.64 -11.75 -0.70
C ALA A 249 17.65 -10.23 -0.93
N TYR A 250 16.75 -9.50 -0.27
CA TYR A 250 16.77 -8.05 -0.34
C TYR A 250 18.09 -7.46 0.18
N ARG A 251 18.58 -7.93 1.35
CA ARG A 251 19.83 -7.46 1.96
C ARG A 251 21.06 -7.82 1.16
N ASP A 252 21.07 -8.99 0.55
CA ASP A 252 22.17 -9.43 -0.32
C ASP A 252 22.29 -8.52 -1.54
N GLU A 253 21.17 -8.12 -2.11
CA GLU A 253 21.11 -7.24 -3.27
C GLU A 253 21.29 -5.76 -2.92
N PHE A 254 20.64 -5.28 -1.87
CA PHE A 254 20.64 -3.88 -1.46
C PHE A 254 20.70 -3.78 0.08
N PRO A 255 21.89 -3.84 0.68
CA PRO A 255 22.07 -3.85 2.14
C PRO A 255 21.35 -2.70 2.83
N LEU A 256 20.70 -3.00 3.95
CA LEU A 256 20.09 -2.00 4.83
C LEU A 256 21.17 -1.35 5.70
N ASP A 257 20.99 -0.08 6.03
CA ASP A 257 21.87 0.66 6.93
C ASP A 257 21.84 0.09 8.36
N GLU A 258 22.93 0.24 9.11
CA GLU A 258 23.04 -0.27 10.49
C GLU A 258 21.97 0.29 11.42
N GLY A 259 21.55 1.55 11.21
CA GLY A 259 20.49 2.21 11.96
C GLY A 259 19.07 1.74 11.61
N PHE A 260 18.90 0.85 10.63
CA PHE A 260 17.57 0.37 10.21
C PHE A 260 16.74 -0.18 11.36
N THR A 261 17.33 -0.87 12.33
CA THR A 261 16.58 -1.46 13.44
C THR A 261 15.75 -0.42 14.20
N VAL A 262 16.30 0.77 14.44
CA VAL A 262 15.59 1.88 15.10
C VAL A 262 14.62 2.54 14.12
N ARG A 263 15.05 2.85 12.89
CA ARG A 263 14.19 3.45 11.87
C ARG A 263 13.03 2.55 11.45
N ARG A 264 13.18 1.23 11.50
CA ARG A 264 12.10 0.27 11.32
C ARG A 264 10.93 0.55 12.26
N ASP A 265 11.20 0.71 13.54
CA ASP A 265 10.16 0.96 14.55
C ASP A 265 9.57 2.38 14.37
N PHE A 266 10.39 3.34 13.92
CA PHE A 266 9.96 4.69 13.58
C PHE A 266 9.03 4.71 12.35
N TYR A 267 9.36 3.99 11.28
CA TYR A 267 8.50 3.88 10.09
C TYR A 267 7.21 3.12 10.40
N ASN A 268 7.29 2.03 11.15
CA ASN A 268 6.13 1.24 11.54
C ASN A 268 5.15 2.03 12.42
N LEU A 269 5.60 3.05 13.14
CA LEU A 269 4.70 3.93 13.91
C LEU A 269 3.63 4.57 13.02
N TYR A 270 3.96 4.96 11.78
CA TYR A 270 2.98 5.50 10.84
C TYR A 270 1.79 4.54 10.62
N HIS A 271 2.07 3.29 10.35
CA HIS A 271 1.04 2.26 10.12
C HIS A 271 0.28 1.94 11.41
N VAL A 272 0.96 1.89 12.55
CA VAL A 272 0.30 1.66 13.85
C VAL A 272 -0.63 2.82 14.20
N LEU A 273 -0.24 4.08 13.96
CA LEU A 273 -1.11 5.25 14.13
C LEU A 273 -2.31 5.19 13.16
N ASN A 274 -2.09 4.80 11.90
CA ASN A 274 -3.18 4.60 10.96
C ASN A 274 -4.18 3.54 11.44
N HIS A 275 -3.71 2.40 11.92
CA HIS A 275 -4.57 1.37 12.50
C HIS A 275 -5.30 1.83 13.77
N ALA A 276 -4.62 2.63 14.62
CA ALA A 276 -5.26 3.24 15.78
C ALA A 276 -6.40 4.19 15.37
N ASN A 277 -6.21 4.94 14.29
CA ASN A 277 -7.21 5.85 13.74
C ASN A 277 -8.41 5.12 13.11
N LEU A 278 -8.17 3.99 12.43
CA LEU A 278 -9.21 3.24 11.73
C LEU A 278 -9.97 2.28 12.64
N PHE A 279 -9.27 1.62 13.56
CA PHE A 279 -9.81 0.47 14.30
C PHE A 279 -9.81 0.68 15.83
N GLY A 280 -9.07 1.66 16.35
CA GLY A 280 -8.98 1.92 17.79
C GLY A 280 -8.36 0.75 18.57
N GLY A 281 -8.94 0.45 19.74
CA GLY A 281 -8.62 -0.74 20.54
C GLY A 281 -7.14 -0.87 20.92
N GLY A 282 -6.59 -2.07 20.74
CA GLY A 282 -5.19 -2.38 21.08
C GLY A 282 -4.15 -1.56 20.32
N TYR A 283 -4.48 -1.08 19.12
CA TYR A 283 -3.57 -0.25 18.32
C TYR A 283 -3.27 1.09 18.97
N VAL A 284 -4.22 1.66 19.74
CA VAL A 284 -3.99 2.90 20.49
C VAL A 284 -2.89 2.71 21.55
N SER A 285 -2.97 1.60 22.29
CA SER A 285 -1.94 1.26 23.28
C SER A 285 -0.59 0.96 22.63
N GLN A 286 -0.59 0.27 21.49
CA GLN A 286 0.62 -0.02 20.72
C GLN A 286 1.27 1.27 20.19
N ALA A 287 0.48 2.20 19.66
CA ALA A 287 0.97 3.51 19.21
C ALA A 287 1.62 4.29 20.37
N ALA A 288 0.94 4.37 21.52
CA ALA A 288 1.46 5.05 22.71
C ALA A 288 2.79 4.45 23.19
N GLN A 289 2.89 3.11 23.25
CA GLN A 289 4.12 2.42 23.63
C GLN A 289 5.25 2.65 22.62
N SER A 290 4.94 2.62 21.32
CA SER A 290 5.92 2.87 20.26
C SER A 290 6.47 4.29 20.33
N VAL A 291 5.61 5.29 20.54
CA VAL A 291 6.04 6.69 20.75
C VAL A 291 6.99 6.81 21.94
N GLU A 292 6.68 6.18 23.08
CA GLU A 292 7.55 6.26 24.27
C GLU A 292 8.91 5.59 24.04
N ARG A 293 8.96 4.43 23.38
CA ARG A 293 10.23 3.76 23.02
C ARG A 293 11.07 4.64 22.12
N LEU A 294 10.48 5.17 21.04
CA LEU A 294 11.19 6.00 20.07
C LEU A 294 11.72 7.30 20.67
N LEU A 295 10.98 7.92 21.61
CA LEU A 295 11.45 9.07 22.36
C LEU A 295 12.64 8.74 23.30
N ALA A 296 12.77 7.48 23.74
CA ALA A 296 13.92 7.05 24.52
C ALA A 296 15.18 6.87 23.66
N GLU A 297 15.04 6.48 22.38
CA GLU A 297 16.15 6.30 21.43
C GLU A 297 16.83 7.64 21.02
N ILE A 298 16.13 8.76 21.11
CA ILE A 298 16.63 10.07 20.65
C ILE A 298 17.05 11.01 21.81
N ARG A 299 17.10 10.50 23.03
CA ARG A 299 17.57 11.25 24.22
C ARG A 299 19.13 11.24 24.33
#